data_d7afa015aa923a2893ae97247ba412f0
#
_entry.id   d7afa015aa923a2893ae97247ba412f0
#
_cell.length_a   1.000
_cell.length_b   1.000
_cell.length_c   1.000
_cell.angle_alpha   90.00
_cell.angle_beta   90.00
_cell.angle_gamma   90.00
#
_symmetry.space_group_name_H-M   'P 1'
#
loop_
_entity.id
_entity.type
_entity.pdbx_description
1 polymer ?
#
loop_
_entity_poly.entity_id
_entity_poly.type
_entity_poly.pdbx_seq_one_letter_code
_entity_poly.pdbx_strand_id
1 'polypeptide(L)'
;GSQWGFSVERPHPAEVVFVDESSMVDQHLMYRLLTCTSPQCRLVFVGDPAQLPSVGPGNVLRDLVSSDVYPVVHLVEIFRQEETSDIVFAAHDIYKGEVPSYTQGSEFSLLILKSEEMVLEAILKMASKLYDQRRNFQVLSPRHGGTVGVTNLNDRIRMILNPQGIGLQEVRLGGDVIREGDRIMVVKNDYEKGVFNGDVGKVSRINRKDKEVELKIFGQPPVFVKVAFKDLPRLIRLAYACTVHKAQGLEYDVIVMPLIDGFRHQLQRNLL
;
A
#
# COMPACT_ATOMS: atom_id res chain seq x y z
N GLY A 1 9.92 5.71 21.79
CA GLY A 1 8.47 5.78 21.80
C GLY A 1 8.00 6.95 20.97
N SER A 2 7.02 6.74 20.09
CA SER A 2 6.37 7.81 19.36
C SER A 2 5.68 8.74 20.37
N GLN A 3 6.17 9.96 20.53
CA GLN A 3 5.43 11.00 21.26
C GLN A 3 4.21 11.38 20.39
N TRP A 4 3.03 11.10 20.87
CA TRP A 4 1.80 11.62 20.30
C TRP A 4 1.75 13.13 20.56
N GLY A 5 1.33 13.91 19.57
CA GLY A 5 1.27 15.38 19.69
C GLY A 5 0.18 15.86 20.66
N PHE A 6 -0.81 15.01 20.96
CA PHE A 6 -1.94 15.30 21.83
C PHE A 6 -2.12 14.22 22.90
N SER A 7 -2.72 14.57 24.04
CA SER A 7 -2.99 13.69 25.18
C SER A 7 -4.28 14.10 25.88
N VAL A 8 -4.64 13.38 26.93
CA VAL A 8 -5.79 13.73 27.79
C VAL A 8 -5.62 15.12 28.40
N GLU A 9 -4.39 15.44 28.85
CA GLU A 9 -4.06 16.75 29.45
C GLU A 9 -3.94 17.88 28.43
N ARG A 10 -3.69 17.49 27.17
CA ARG A 10 -3.57 18.41 26.04
C ARG A 10 -4.34 17.88 24.85
N PRO A 11 -5.69 17.95 24.86
CA PRO A 11 -6.51 17.43 23.77
C PRO A 11 -6.33 18.24 22.48
N HIS A 12 -6.66 17.61 21.37
CA HIS A 12 -6.68 18.27 20.08
C HIS A 12 -7.74 19.38 20.07
N PRO A 13 -7.42 20.62 19.62
CA PRO A 13 -8.30 21.75 19.74
C PRO A 13 -9.42 21.83 18.69
N ALA A 14 -9.48 20.89 17.73
CA ALA A 14 -10.49 20.90 16.68
C ALA A 14 -11.88 20.64 17.23
N GLU A 15 -12.86 21.35 16.68
CA GLU A 15 -14.29 21.13 16.95
C GLU A 15 -14.86 19.97 16.15
N VAL A 16 -14.25 19.66 14.99
CA VAL A 16 -14.62 18.55 14.11
C VAL A 16 -13.35 17.84 13.64
N VAL A 17 -13.33 16.52 13.72
CA VAL A 17 -12.25 15.69 13.20
C VAL A 17 -12.84 14.67 12.22
N PHE A 18 -12.34 14.69 10.99
CA PHE A 18 -12.64 13.67 9.99
C PHE A 18 -11.58 12.58 10.06
N VAL A 19 -12.02 11.35 10.20
CA VAL A 19 -11.17 10.15 10.20
C VAL A 19 -11.42 9.43 8.88
N ASP A 20 -10.56 9.70 7.92
CA ASP A 20 -10.61 9.04 6.60
C ASP A 20 -9.93 7.67 6.67
N GLU A 21 -10.25 6.78 5.71
CA GLU A 21 -9.79 5.37 5.67
C GLU A 21 -10.03 4.66 7.02
N SER A 22 -11.17 4.91 7.65
CA SER A 22 -11.44 4.47 9.02
C SER A 22 -11.64 2.96 9.16
N SER A 23 -11.72 2.19 8.07
CA SER A 23 -11.59 0.72 8.08
C SER A 23 -10.24 0.25 8.66
N MET A 24 -9.19 1.09 8.59
CA MET A 24 -7.86 0.81 9.13
C MET A 24 -7.70 1.14 10.62
N VAL A 25 -8.72 1.73 11.26
CA VAL A 25 -8.69 2.10 12.69
C VAL A 25 -8.94 0.87 13.55
N ASP A 26 -7.94 0.47 14.35
CA ASP A 26 -8.08 -0.56 15.37
C ASP A 26 -8.56 0.01 16.72
N GLN A 27 -8.83 -0.87 17.67
CA GLN A 27 -9.28 -0.47 19.03
C GLN A 27 -8.27 0.42 19.75
N HIS A 28 -6.96 0.21 19.57
CA HIS A 28 -5.94 1.02 20.22
C HIS A 28 -5.90 2.42 19.65
N LEU A 29 -5.98 2.54 18.31
CA LEU A 29 -6.03 3.83 17.64
C LEU A 29 -7.31 4.58 17.97
N MET A 30 -8.46 3.88 18.00
CA MET A 30 -9.73 4.46 18.43
C MET A 30 -9.69 4.97 19.87
N TYR A 31 -9.17 4.18 20.80
CA TYR A 31 -8.98 4.62 22.18
C TYR A 31 -8.13 5.89 22.25
N ARG A 32 -7.02 5.94 21.51
CA ARG A 32 -6.16 7.14 21.44
C ARG A 32 -6.89 8.34 20.85
N LEU A 33 -7.62 8.15 19.77
CA LEU A 33 -8.40 9.21 19.15
C LEU A 33 -9.38 9.82 20.17
N LEU A 34 -10.15 8.98 20.84
CA LEU A 34 -11.16 9.43 21.84
C LEU A 34 -10.51 10.11 23.04
N THR A 35 -9.36 9.63 23.52
CA THR A 35 -8.68 10.21 24.68
C THR A 35 -7.91 11.49 24.35
N CYS A 36 -7.55 11.68 23.07
CA CYS A 36 -6.82 12.88 22.61
C CYS A 36 -7.72 13.95 21.99
N THR A 37 -9.03 13.75 21.92
CA THR A 37 -10.01 14.75 21.44
C THR A 37 -10.86 15.28 22.58
N SER A 38 -11.33 16.54 22.43
CA SER A 38 -12.29 17.12 23.38
C SER A 38 -13.61 16.34 23.39
N PRO A 39 -14.29 16.18 24.53
CA PRO A 39 -15.64 15.57 24.56
C PRO A 39 -16.68 16.31 23.71
N GLN A 40 -16.45 17.58 23.37
CA GLN A 40 -17.32 18.37 22.49
C GLN A 40 -16.95 18.25 21.02
N CYS A 41 -15.82 17.61 20.70
CA CYS A 41 -15.39 17.40 19.33
C CYS A 41 -16.32 16.42 18.59
N ARG A 42 -16.77 16.80 17.41
CA ARG A 42 -17.51 15.90 16.52
C ARG A 42 -16.52 15.02 15.75
N LEU A 43 -16.73 13.73 15.80
CA LEU A 43 -15.96 12.77 15.01
C LEU A 43 -16.79 12.30 13.82
N VAL A 44 -16.21 12.40 12.62
CA VAL A 44 -16.82 11.92 11.37
C VAL A 44 -15.91 10.83 10.82
N PHE A 45 -16.40 9.61 10.79
CA PHE A 45 -15.67 8.46 10.23
C PHE A 45 -16.06 8.29 8.76
N VAL A 46 -15.07 8.24 7.89
CA VAL A 46 -15.23 7.99 6.46
C VAL A 46 -14.43 6.72 6.13
N GLY A 47 -15.05 5.76 5.44
CA GLY A 47 -14.38 4.51 5.10
C GLY A 47 -15.36 3.47 4.55
N ASP A 48 -14.80 2.37 4.11
CA ASP A 48 -15.55 1.27 3.51
C ASP A 48 -15.42 0.01 4.40
N PRO A 49 -16.52 -0.44 5.05
CA PRO A 49 -16.48 -1.64 5.89
C PRO A 49 -16.27 -2.95 5.10
N ALA A 50 -16.35 -2.91 3.76
CA ALA A 50 -16.08 -4.04 2.88
C ALA A 50 -14.59 -4.19 2.54
N GLN A 51 -13.80 -3.12 2.68
CA GLN A 51 -12.34 -3.15 2.50
C GLN A 51 -11.63 -3.92 3.62
N LEU A 52 -10.31 -4.07 3.49
CA LEU A 52 -9.49 -4.73 4.50
C LEU A 52 -9.67 -4.07 5.87
N PRO A 53 -9.93 -4.84 6.93
CA PRO A 53 -9.96 -4.33 8.28
C PRO A 53 -8.56 -3.95 8.76
N SER A 54 -8.50 -3.27 9.89
CA SER A 54 -7.23 -2.99 10.58
C SER A 54 -6.42 -4.26 10.86
N VAL A 55 -5.09 -4.14 10.81
CA VAL A 55 -4.18 -5.24 11.20
C VAL A 55 -4.21 -5.45 12.73
N GLY A 56 -4.44 -4.37 13.47
CA GLY A 56 -4.62 -4.42 14.93
C GLY A 56 -5.99 -4.97 15.34
N PRO A 57 -6.20 -5.20 16.65
CA PRO A 57 -7.43 -5.81 17.14
C PRO A 57 -8.66 -4.91 16.97
N GLY A 58 -9.79 -5.52 16.63
CA GLY A 58 -11.10 -4.89 16.49
C GLY A 58 -11.43 -4.47 15.06
N ASN A 59 -12.72 -4.32 14.79
CA ASN A 59 -13.26 -3.86 13.51
C ASN A 59 -14.14 -2.63 13.76
N VAL A 60 -13.48 -1.56 14.19
CA VAL A 60 -14.14 -0.37 14.75
C VAL A 60 -15.19 0.23 13.81
N LEU A 61 -14.86 0.46 12.54
CA LEU A 61 -15.81 1.04 11.58
C LEU A 61 -17.04 0.15 11.40
N ARG A 62 -16.82 -1.16 11.21
CA ARG A 62 -17.93 -2.12 11.03
C ARG A 62 -18.81 -2.18 12.26
N ASP A 63 -18.21 -2.20 13.45
CA ASP A 63 -18.94 -2.25 14.71
C ASP A 63 -19.76 -0.97 14.92
N LEU A 64 -19.21 0.22 14.61
CA LEU A 64 -19.93 1.49 14.65
C LEU A 64 -21.14 1.50 13.69
N VAL A 65 -20.93 1.07 12.44
CA VAL A 65 -22.01 1.01 11.43
C VAL A 65 -23.09 0.01 11.84
N SER A 66 -22.70 -1.18 12.35
CA SER A 66 -23.65 -2.23 12.71
C SER A 66 -24.35 -1.99 14.05
N SER A 67 -23.95 -1.02 14.84
CA SER A 67 -24.52 -0.75 16.17
C SER A 67 -25.89 -0.07 16.10
N ASP A 68 -26.24 0.55 14.99
CA ASP A 68 -27.45 1.40 14.81
C ASP A 68 -27.58 2.55 15.83
N VAL A 69 -26.48 2.86 16.56
CA VAL A 69 -26.48 3.92 17.58
C VAL A 69 -26.16 5.29 16.96
N TYR A 70 -25.40 5.31 15.89
CA TYR A 70 -24.90 6.52 15.26
C TYR A 70 -25.55 6.74 13.90
N PRO A 71 -25.73 8.01 13.46
CA PRO A 71 -26.18 8.29 12.09
C PRO A 71 -25.18 7.75 11.07
N VAL A 72 -25.66 6.97 10.10
CA VAL A 72 -24.84 6.40 9.02
C VAL A 72 -25.40 6.88 7.69
N VAL A 73 -24.49 7.35 6.83
CA VAL A 73 -24.81 7.70 5.43
C VAL A 73 -24.07 6.72 4.52
N HIS A 74 -24.82 5.98 3.71
CA HIS A 74 -24.26 5.09 2.70
C HIS A 74 -24.14 5.81 1.37
N LEU A 75 -22.91 5.90 0.83
CA LEU A 75 -22.67 6.41 -0.52
C LEU A 75 -22.80 5.21 -1.47
N VAL A 76 -23.73 5.27 -2.40
CA VAL A 76 -24.05 4.16 -3.30
C VAL A 76 -23.65 4.43 -4.76
N GLU A 77 -23.36 5.69 -5.10
CA GLU A 77 -22.95 6.09 -6.44
C GLU A 77 -21.42 6.09 -6.56
N ILE A 78 -20.90 5.51 -7.64
CA ILE A 78 -19.46 5.41 -7.91
C ILE A 78 -19.12 6.45 -8.98
N PHE A 79 -18.32 7.45 -8.62
CA PHE A 79 -17.87 8.51 -9.54
C PHE A 79 -16.41 8.37 -9.98
N ARG A 80 -15.63 7.50 -9.35
CA ARG A 80 -14.17 7.36 -9.59
C ARG A 80 -13.86 6.58 -10.85
N GLN A 81 -14.72 5.63 -11.24
CA GLN A 81 -14.60 4.80 -12.42
C GLN A 81 -15.91 4.90 -13.23
N GLU A 82 -15.84 4.67 -14.54
CA GLU A 82 -17.06 4.57 -15.34
C GLU A 82 -17.96 3.48 -14.75
N GLU A 83 -19.26 3.74 -14.67
CA GLU A 83 -20.26 2.77 -14.15
C GLU A 83 -20.23 1.42 -14.89
N THR A 84 -19.62 1.40 -16.07
CA THR A 84 -19.46 0.22 -16.94
C THR A 84 -18.10 -0.47 -16.81
N SER A 85 -17.25 -0.06 -15.83
CA SER A 85 -15.92 -0.65 -15.65
C SER A 85 -16.00 -2.11 -15.23
N ASP A 86 -15.29 -2.98 -15.95
CA ASP A 86 -15.16 -4.42 -15.63
C ASP A 86 -14.58 -4.64 -14.22
N ILE A 87 -13.74 -3.73 -13.73
CA ILE A 87 -13.18 -3.79 -12.37
C ILE A 87 -14.28 -3.60 -11.33
N VAL A 88 -15.21 -2.66 -11.56
CA VAL A 88 -16.34 -2.40 -10.66
C VAL A 88 -17.27 -3.62 -10.59
N PHE A 89 -17.61 -4.20 -11.73
CA PHE A 89 -18.44 -5.41 -11.79
C PHE A 89 -17.74 -6.57 -11.08
N ALA A 90 -16.45 -6.80 -11.35
CA ALA A 90 -15.68 -7.85 -10.68
C ALA A 90 -15.63 -7.66 -9.17
N ALA A 91 -15.43 -6.43 -8.69
CA ALA A 91 -15.42 -6.12 -7.25
C ALA A 91 -16.79 -6.41 -6.60
N HIS A 92 -17.90 -6.07 -7.26
CA HIS A 92 -19.26 -6.38 -6.77
C HIS A 92 -19.51 -7.89 -6.70
N ASP A 93 -19.13 -8.65 -7.74
CA ASP A 93 -19.28 -10.10 -7.77
C ASP A 93 -18.49 -10.73 -6.62
N ILE A 94 -17.22 -10.34 -6.44
CA ILE A 94 -16.37 -10.82 -5.36
C ILE A 94 -16.97 -10.48 -4.00
N TYR A 95 -17.48 -9.26 -3.80
CA TYR A 95 -18.12 -8.85 -2.56
C TYR A 95 -19.34 -9.72 -2.22
N LYS A 96 -20.18 -10.05 -3.20
CA LYS A 96 -21.32 -10.96 -3.06
C LYS A 96 -20.90 -12.42 -2.86
N GLY A 97 -19.65 -12.76 -3.16
CA GLY A 97 -19.10 -14.10 -3.12
C GLY A 97 -19.34 -14.90 -4.40
N GLU A 98 -19.60 -14.21 -5.47
CA GLU A 98 -19.75 -14.74 -6.81
C GLU A 98 -18.39 -14.78 -7.51
N VAL A 99 -18.26 -15.63 -8.52
CA VAL A 99 -17.07 -15.67 -9.38
C VAL A 99 -17.18 -14.52 -10.37
N PRO A 100 -16.24 -13.57 -10.41
CA PRO A 100 -16.35 -12.45 -11.32
C PRO A 100 -16.24 -12.89 -12.77
N SER A 101 -17.04 -12.24 -13.61
CA SER A 101 -16.89 -12.36 -15.07
C SER A 101 -15.59 -11.70 -15.51
N TYR A 102 -14.86 -12.33 -16.41
CA TYR A 102 -13.65 -11.75 -16.97
C TYR A 102 -13.54 -12.02 -18.46
N THR A 103 -13.02 -11.04 -19.19
CA THR A 103 -12.72 -11.15 -20.62
C THR A 103 -11.25 -10.88 -20.86
N GLN A 104 -10.58 -11.74 -21.61
CA GLN A 104 -9.16 -11.54 -21.91
C GLN A 104 -8.96 -10.21 -22.68
N GLY A 105 -8.13 -9.33 -22.13
CA GLY A 105 -7.85 -8.01 -22.71
C GLY A 105 -8.77 -6.88 -22.24
N SER A 106 -9.75 -7.17 -21.36
CA SER A 106 -10.53 -6.14 -20.68
C SER A 106 -9.77 -5.52 -19.51
N GLU A 107 -10.38 -4.52 -18.85
CA GLU A 107 -9.80 -3.87 -17.65
C GLU A 107 -9.57 -4.85 -16.51
N PHE A 108 -10.44 -5.85 -16.35
CA PHE A 108 -10.28 -6.95 -15.40
C PHE A 108 -9.99 -8.24 -16.17
N SER A 109 -8.81 -8.83 -15.93
CA SER A 109 -8.36 -10.04 -16.62
C SER A 109 -7.82 -11.07 -15.66
N LEU A 110 -8.19 -12.33 -15.85
CA LEU A 110 -7.69 -13.46 -15.08
C LEU A 110 -6.88 -14.39 -15.99
N LEU A 111 -5.62 -14.68 -15.58
CA LEU A 111 -4.74 -15.61 -16.27
C LEU A 111 -4.55 -16.87 -15.42
N ILE A 112 -5.09 -18.00 -15.88
CA ILE A 112 -4.98 -19.28 -15.17
C ILE A 112 -3.70 -19.99 -15.62
N LEU A 113 -2.83 -20.28 -14.65
CA LEU A 113 -1.52 -20.91 -14.88
C LEU A 113 -1.36 -22.17 -14.03
N LYS A 114 -0.51 -23.09 -14.47
CA LYS A 114 -0.41 -24.45 -13.90
C LYS A 114 0.55 -24.56 -12.72
N SER A 115 1.45 -23.59 -12.52
CA SER A 115 2.42 -23.62 -11.42
C SER A 115 2.78 -22.22 -10.95
N GLU A 116 3.31 -22.11 -9.72
CA GLU A 116 3.79 -20.85 -9.15
C GLU A 116 4.94 -20.24 -9.95
N GLU A 117 5.80 -21.07 -10.57
CA GLU A 117 6.89 -20.62 -11.43
C GLU A 117 6.34 -19.94 -12.69
N MET A 118 5.31 -20.53 -13.31
CA MET A 118 4.63 -19.89 -14.46
C MET A 118 3.96 -18.58 -14.07
N VAL A 119 3.39 -18.51 -12.87
CA VAL A 119 2.83 -17.24 -12.33
C VAL A 119 3.93 -16.21 -12.16
N LEU A 120 5.06 -16.58 -11.58
CA LEU A 120 6.22 -15.69 -11.44
C LEU A 120 6.70 -15.17 -12.80
N GLU A 121 6.90 -16.07 -13.77
CA GLU A 121 7.34 -15.69 -15.13
C GLU A 121 6.36 -14.72 -15.80
N ALA A 122 5.04 -14.98 -15.68
CA ALA A 122 4.02 -14.11 -16.22
C ALA A 122 4.09 -12.71 -15.59
N ILE A 123 4.22 -12.62 -14.24
CA ILE A 123 4.39 -11.35 -13.53
C ILE A 123 5.63 -10.60 -14.03
N LEU A 124 6.77 -11.28 -14.16
CA LEU A 124 8.00 -10.67 -14.63
C LEU A 124 7.89 -10.12 -16.05
N LYS A 125 7.26 -10.86 -16.98
CA LYS A 125 6.97 -10.41 -18.34
C LYS A 125 6.03 -9.21 -18.37
N MET A 126 4.97 -9.23 -17.54
CA MET A 126 4.03 -8.12 -17.43
C MET A 126 4.71 -6.88 -16.85
N ALA A 127 5.50 -7.02 -15.80
CA ALA A 127 6.23 -5.91 -15.18
C ALA A 127 7.20 -5.25 -16.19
N SER A 128 7.96 -6.04 -16.97
CA SER A 128 8.83 -5.52 -18.03
C SER A 128 8.02 -4.74 -19.07
N LYS A 129 6.95 -5.33 -19.59
CA LYS A 129 6.09 -4.70 -20.60
C LYS A 129 5.48 -3.38 -20.11
N LEU A 130 4.94 -3.36 -18.89
CA LEU A 130 4.31 -2.18 -18.31
C LEU A 130 5.34 -1.07 -18.05
N TYR A 131 6.55 -1.44 -17.63
CA TYR A 131 7.66 -0.50 -17.45
C TYR A 131 8.09 0.14 -18.76
N ASP A 132 8.25 -0.65 -19.83
CA ASP A 132 8.58 -0.16 -21.19
C ASP A 132 7.49 0.79 -21.72
N GLN A 133 6.23 0.52 -21.40
CA GLN A 133 5.09 1.37 -21.73
C GLN A 133 4.93 2.60 -20.81
N ARG A 134 5.82 2.77 -19.82
CA ARG A 134 5.78 3.85 -18.83
C ARG A 134 4.46 3.95 -18.04
N ARG A 135 3.77 2.80 -17.85
CA ARG A 135 2.55 2.74 -17.06
C ARG A 135 2.88 2.81 -15.56
N ASN A 136 2.03 3.47 -14.81
CA ASN A 136 2.09 3.41 -13.34
C ASN A 136 1.45 2.09 -12.89
N PHE A 137 2.26 1.12 -12.49
CA PHE A 137 1.78 -0.20 -12.08
C PHE A 137 2.34 -0.61 -10.73
N GLN A 138 1.63 -1.53 -10.07
CA GLN A 138 2.08 -2.16 -8.84
C GLN A 138 1.82 -3.66 -8.87
N VAL A 139 2.82 -4.43 -8.43
CA VAL A 139 2.64 -5.84 -8.14
C VAL A 139 2.28 -5.99 -6.67
N LEU A 140 1.16 -6.64 -6.40
CA LEU A 140 0.68 -6.91 -5.04
C LEU A 140 0.87 -8.39 -4.72
N SER A 141 1.15 -8.71 -3.46
CA SER A 141 1.13 -10.09 -2.98
C SER A 141 0.57 -10.15 -1.56
N PRO A 142 -0.23 -11.17 -1.21
CA PRO A 142 -0.79 -11.30 0.14
C PRO A 142 0.25 -11.57 1.23
N ARG A 143 1.45 -12.03 0.89
CA ARG A 143 2.48 -12.43 1.87
C ARG A 143 3.90 -12.09 1.43
N HIS A 144 4.82 -12.09 2.39
CA HIS A 144 6.22 -11.74 2.15
C HIS A 144 7.03 -12.89 1.53
N GLY A 145 6.86 -14.13 1.98
CA GLY A 145 7.67 -15.28 1.56
C GLY A 145 7.00 -16.11 0.45
N GLY A 146 7.78 -17.00 -0.16
CA GLY A 146 7.37 -17.91 -1.24
C GLY A 146 7.73 -17.40 -2.63
N THR A 147 7.48 -18.23 -3.64
CA THR A 147 7.85 -17.99 -5.04
C THR A 147 7.31 -16.66 -5.58
N VAL A 148 6.06 -16.34 -5.27
CA VAL A 148 5.40 -15.08 -5.64
C VAL A 148 5.12 -14.18 -4.42
N GLY A 149 5.92 -14.33 -3.36
CA GLY A 149 5.90 -13.43 -2.20
C GLY A 149 6.66 -12.13 -2.47
N VAL A 150 6.33 -11.07 -1.70
CA VAL A 150 6.87 -9.71 -1.88
C VAL A 150 8.40 -9.69 -1.96
N THR A 151 9.10 -10.46 -1.11
CA THR A 151 10.57 -10.47 -1.09
C THR A 151 11.13 -10.96 -2.41
N ASN A 152 10.73 -12.15 -2.86
CA ASN A 152 11.21 -12.71 -4.12
C ASN A 152 10.79 -11.88 -5.33
N LEU A 153 9.55 -11.38 -5.34
CA LEU A 153 9.07 -10.50 -6.41
C LEU A 153 9.91 -9.22 -6.52
N ASN A 154 10.23 -8.57 -5.39
CA ASN A 154 11.10 -7.38 -5.41
C ASN A 154 12.46 -7.68 -6.01
N ASP A 155 13.10 -8.77 -5.60
CA ASP A 155 14.42 -9.15 -6.12
C ASP A 155 14.37 -9.47 -7.62
N ARG A 156 13.38 -10.27 -8.05
CA ARG A 156 13.27 -10.72 -9.45
C ARG A 156 12.88 -9.57 -10.39
N ILE A 157 11.91 -8.74 -10.00
CA ILE A 157 11.49 -7.57 -10.81
C ILE A 157 12.64 -6.56 -10.88
N ARG A 158 13.34 -6.29 -9.77
CA ARG A 158 14.51 -5.42 -9.75
C ARG A 158 15.58 -5.88 -10.71
N MET A 159 15.88 -7.18 -10.80
CA MET A 159 16.87 -7.71 -11.73
C MET A 159 16.55 -7.39 -13.20
N ILE A 160 15.27 -7.21 -13.52
CA ILE A 160 14.81 -6.86 -14.87
C ILE A 160 14.76 -5.35 -15.06
N LEU A 161 14.17 -4.62 -14.13
CA LEU A 161 13.87 -3.19 -14.31
C LEU A 161 15.01 -2.27 -13.87
N ASN A 162 15.86 -2.73 -12.96
CA ASN A 162 17.03 -2.00 -12.48
C ASN A 162 18.21 -2.96 -12.26
N PRO A 163 18.71 -3.62 -13.34
CA PRO A 163 19.81 -4.56 -13.24
C PRO A 163 21.09 -3.85 -12.75
N GLN A 164 22.00 -4.62 -12.18
CA GLN A 164 23.33 -4.12 -11.84
C GLN A 164 24.04 -3.68 -13.11
N GLY A 165 24.41 -2.41 -13.19
CA GLY A 165 25.04 -1.82 -14.36
C GLY A 165 26.32 -1.06 -14.01
N ILE A 166 27.16 -0.82 -15.04
CA ILE A 166 28.36 0.00 -14.90
C ILE A 166 27.93 1.44 -14.58
N GLY A 167 28.49 2.01 -13.51
CA GLY A 167 28.23 3.41 -13.10
C GLY A 167 27.07 3.61 -12.13
N LEU A 168 26.21 2.61 -11.91
CA LEU A 168 25.19 2.69 -10.87
C LEU A 168 25.79 2.47 -9.49
N GLN A 169 25.53 3.42 -8.60
CA GLN A 169 25.93 3.28 -7.21
C GLN A 169 24.96 2.36 -6.48
N GLU A 170 25.51 1.49 -5.63
CA GLU A 170 24.73 0.69 -4.70
C GLU A 170 25.35 0.72 -3.31
N VAL A 171 24.56 0.51 -2.28
CA VAL A 171 25.00 0.40 -0.90
C VAL A 171 24.36 -0.82 -0.26
N ARG A 172 25.16 -1.60 0.48
CA ARG A 172 24.68 -2.72 1.27
C ARG A 172 24.48 -2.28 2.71
N LEU A 173 23.29 -2.44 3.22
CA LEU A 173 22.87 -1.99 4.54
C LEU A 173 22.18 -3.15 5.27
N GLY A 174 22.92 -3.79 6.17
CA GLY A 174 22.47 -5.04 6.77
C GLY A 174 22.39 -6.16 5.74
N GLY A 175 21.21 -6.76 5.59
CA GLY A 175 20.93 -7.79 4.57
C GLY A 175 20.48 -7.24 3.22
N ASP A 176 20.11 -5.95 3.17
CA ASP A 176 19.50 -5.32 1.99
C ASP A 176 20.56 -4.61 1.13
N VAL A 177 20.35 -4.64 -0.18
CA VAL A 177 21.11 -3.84 -1.15
C VAL A 177 20.18 -2.79 -1.73
N ILE A 178 20.58 -1.53 -1.67
CA ILE A 178 19.86 -0.39 -2.25
C ILE A 178 20.71 0.17 -3.38
N ARG A 179 20.10 0.41 -4.53
CA ARG A 179 20.74 0.87 -5.76
C ARG A 179 20.07 2.15 -6.28
N GLU A 180 20.86 3.02 -6.90
CA GLU A 180 20.30 4.15 -7.66
C GLU A 180 19.27 3.67 -8.68
N GLY A 181 18.13 4.37 -8.76
CA GLY A 181 17.00 3.97 -9.58
C GLY A 181 16.01 3.01 -8.92
N ASP A 182 16.35 2.36 -7.80
CA ASP A 182 15.44 1.45 -7.11
C ASP A 182 14.13 2.14 -6.73
N ARG A 183 13.02 1.47 -7.03
CA ARG A 183 11.69 1.87 -6.54
C ARG A 183 11.56 1.50 -5.08
N ILE A 184 11.14 2.48 -4.28
CA ILE A 184 11.05 2.33 -2.82
C ILE A 184 9.70 2.82 -2.30
N MET A 185 9.36 2.34 -1.10
CA MET A 185 8.26 2.82 -0.29
C MET A 185 8.78 3.19 1.09
N VAL A 186 8.32 4.32 1.60
CA VAL A 186 8.53 4.72 3.00
C VAL A 186 7.68 3.83 3.89
N VAL A 187 8.27 3.28 4.95
CA VAL A 187 7.59 2.35 5.87
C VAL A 187 7.42 2.91 7.28
N LYS A 188 7.84 4.15 7.50
CA LYS A 188 7.72 4.85 8.77
C LYS A 188 7.61 6.35 8.53
N ASN A 189 6.70 7.01 9.26
CA ASN A 189 6.60 8.47 9.22
C ASN A 189 7.88 9.15 9.72
N ASP A 190 8.32 10.16 8.99
CA ASP A 190 9.37 11.10 9.39
C ASP A 190 8.85 12.52 9.15
N TYR A 191 8.27 13.08 10.20
CA TYR A 191 7.62 14.41 10.13
C TYR A 191 8.62 15.54 9.88
N GLU A 192 9.89 15.37 10.30
CA GLU A 192 10.94 16.38 10.05
C GLU A 192 11.32 16.43 8.58
N LYS A 193 11.28 15.28 7.92
CA LYS A 193 11.58 15.16 6.49
C LYS A 193 10.35 15.29 5.59
N GLY A 194 9.14 15.36 6.18
CA GLY A 194 7.89 15.45 5.43
C GLY A 194 7.58 14.21 4.60
N VAL A 195 7.96 13.02 5.07
CA VAL A 195 7.67 11.75 4.40
C VAL A 195 6.87 10.83 5.32
N PHE A 196 5.93 10.10 4.72
CA PHE A 196 4.94 9.32 5.45
C PHE A 196 4.95 7.85 5.03
N ASN A 197 4.52 7.00 5.96
CA ASN A 197 4.34 5.57 5.67
C ASN A 197 3.37 5.39 4.50
N GLY A 198 3.78 4.64 3.49
CA GLY A 198 3.05 4.46 2.23
C GLY A 198 3.58 5.31 1.08
N ASP A 199 4.31 6.40 1.34
CA ASP A 199 4.88 7.22 0.26
C ASP A 199 5.77 6.38 -0.65
N VAL A 200 5.54 6.47 -1.97
CA VAL A 200 6.30 5.76 -2.99
C VAL A 200 7.27 6.72 -3.67
N GLY A 201 8.44 6.22 -3.99
CA GLY A 201 9.48 7.01 -4.64
C GLY A 201 10.55 6.16 -5.30
N LYS A 202 11.68 6.79 -5.58
CA LYS A 202 12.87 6.11 -6.08
C LYS A 202 14.14 6.65 -5.44
N VAL A 203 15.16 5.82 -5.42
CA VAL A 203 16.53 6.23 -5.07
C VAL A 203 17.07 7.13 -6.19
N SER A 204 17.25 8.41 -5.89
CA SER A 204 17.73 9.40 -6.86
C SER A 204 19.24 9.36 -6.98
N ARG A 205 19.94 9.32 -5.83
CA ARG A 205 21.40 9.35 -5.78
C ARG A 205 21.93 8.69 -4.50
N ILE A 206 23.08 8.03 -4.60
CA ILE A 206 23.82 7.50 -3.46
C ILE A 206 25.14 8.26 -3.31
N ASN A 207 25.32 8.94 -2.18
CA ASN A 207 26.55 9.64 -1.84
C ASN A 207 27.33 8.83 -0.79
N ARG A 208 28.34 8.08 -1.24
CA ARG A 208 29.16 7.23 -0.36
C ARG A 208 30.08 8.05 0.54
N LYS A 209 30.52 9.25 0.10
CA LYS A 209 31.40 10.13 0.87
C LYS A 209 30.69 10.65 2.12
N ASP A 210 29.48 11.13 1.94
CA ASP A 210 28.67 11.69 3.02
C ASP A 210 27.80 10.62 3.71
N LYS A 211 27.83 9.37 3.23
CA LYS A 211 27.02 8.24 3.71
C LYS A 211 25.53 8.54 3.73
N GLU A 212 25.04 9.14 2.67
CA GLU A 212 23.65 9.54 2.48
C GLU A 212 23.09 9.00 1.16
N VAL A 213 21.77 8.80 1.17
CA VAL A 213 20.96 8.51 -0.03
C VAL A 213 19.96 9.63 -0.21
N GLU A 214 19.86 10.12 -1.43
CA GLU A 214 18.79 11.02 -1.84
C GLU A 214 17.63 10.21 -2.42
N LEU A 215 16.46 10.39 -1.85
CA LEU A 215 15.22 9.79 -2.30
C LEU A 215 14.39 10.85 -3.01
N LYS A 216 13.81 10.49 -4.16
CA LYS A 216 12.78 11.26 -4.82
C LYS A 216 11.43 10.60 -4.52
N ILE A 217 10.65 11.19 -3.65
CA ILE A 217 9.28 10.77 -3.35
C ILE A 217 8.36 11.33 -4.43
N PHE A 218 7.47 10.48 -4.96
CA PHE A 218 6.54 10.89 -6.00
C PHE A 218 5.41 11.72 -5.39
N GLY A 219 4.96 12.72 -6.13
CA GLY A 219 3.94 13.68 -5.72
C GLY A 219 3.96 14.88 -6.66
N GLN A 220 3.06 15.82 -6.44
CA GLN A 220 2.99 17.08 -7.21
C GLN A 220 2.99 18.27 -6.24
N PRO A 221 4.16 18.91 -6.05
CA PRO A 221 5.48 18.61 -6.61
C PRO A 221 6.15 17.40 -5.93
N PRO A 222 7.16 16.76 -6.56
CA PRO A 222 7.93 15.70 -5.95
C PRO A 222 8.80 16.23 -4.81
N VAL A 223 8.96 15.43 -3.74
CA VAL A 223 9.78 15.77 -2.58
C VAL A 223 11.13 15.06 -2.68
N PHE A 224 12.22 15.79 -2.44
CA PHE A 224 13.57 15.22 -2.36
C PHE A 224 14.04 15.18 -0.91
N VAL A 225 14.46 14.01 -0.45
CA VAL A 225 14.83 13.78 0.94
C VAL A 225 16.18 13.09 1.03
N LYS A 226 17.08 13.64 1.85
CA LYS A 226 18.36 13.01 2.18
C LYS A 226 18.22 12.16 3.43
N VAL A 227 18.70 10.94 3.35
CA VAL A 227 18.61 9.95 4.43
C VAL A 227 19.98 9.35 4.65
N ALA A 228 20.47 9.38 5.90
CA ALA A 228 21.73 8.73 6.26
C ALA A 228 21.63 7.21 6.11
N PHE A 229 22.71 6.55 5.71
CA PHE A 229 22.77 5.10 5.52
C PHE A 229 22.23 4.30 6.71
N LYS A 230 22.53 4.73 7.94
CA LYS A 230 22.08 4.07 9.16
C LYS A 230 20.55 4.08 9.36
N ASP A 231 19.85 5.06 8.78
CA ASP A 231 18.43 5.27 8.97
C ASP A 231 17.58 4.61 7.85
N LEU A 232 18.21 4.37 6.68
CA LEU A 232 17.55 3.77 5.52
C LEU A 232 16.82 2.45 5.84
N PRO A 233 17.43 1.45 6.53
CA PRO A 233 16.75 0.19 6.79
C PRO A 233 15.50 0.30 7.66
N ARG A 234 15.35 1.42 8.37
CA ARG A 234 14.16 1.69 9.20
C ARG A 234 13.11 2.51 8.46
N LEU A 235 13.52 3.25 7.42
CA LEU A 235 12.68 4.22 6.74
C LEU A 235 12.06 3.67 5.46
N ILE A 236 12.80 2.88 4.68
CA ILE A 236 12.36 2.44 3.35
C ILE A 236 12.45 0.92 3.13
N ARG A 237 11.69 0.44 2.14
CA ARG A 237 11.80 -0.90 1.54
C ARG A 237 11.74 -0.79 0.02
N LEU A 238 12.23 -1.81 -0.68
CA LEU A 238 11.97 -1.96 -2.12
C LEU A 238 10.46 -2.06 -2.35
N ALA A 239 9.97 -1.48 -3.43
CA ALA A 239 8.55 -1.38 -3.74
C ALA A 239 8.21 -1.68 -5.20
N TYR A 240 8.96 -2.57 -5.84
CA TYR A 240 8.52 -3.18 -7.11
C TYR A 240 7.30 -4.06 -6.87
N ALA A 241 7.25 -4.72 -5.71
CA ALA A 241 6.09 -5.39 -5.17
C ALA A 241 5.87 -4.99 -3.72
N CYS A 242 4.61 -4.95 -3.27
CA CYS A 242 4.25 -4.71 -1.88
C CYS A 242 3.07 -5.60 -1.45
N THR A 243 2.77 -5.60 -0.15
CA THR A 243 1.58 -6.31 0.34
C THR A 243 0.32 -5.51 0.00
N VAL A 244 -0.82 -6.22 -0.15
CA VAL A 244 -2.12 -5.59 -0.39
C VAL A 244 -2.43 -4.53 0.67
N HIS A 245 -2.20 -4.82 1.95
CA HIS A 245 -2.38 -3.85 3.04
C HIS A 245 -1.57 -2.55 2.86
N LYS A 246 -0.37 -2.64 2.28
CA LYS A 246 0.47 -1.45 2.03
C LYS A 246 0.09 -0.67 0.79
N ALA A 247 -0.71 -1.26 -0.09
CA ALA A 247 -1.25 -0.59 -1.27
C ALA A 247 -2.59 0.10 -0.98
N GLN A 248 -3.19 -0.13 0.17
CA GLN A 248 -4.45 0.47 0.58
C GLN A 248 -4.32 2.01 0.60
N GLY A 249 -5.30 2.71 0.04
CA GLY A 249 -5.26 4.17 -0.12
C GLY A 249 -4.37 4.68 -1.27
N LEU A 250 -3.70 3.79 -2.04
CA LEU A 250 -2.88 4.16 -3.20
C LEU A 250 -3.60 3.82 -4.51
N GLU A 251 -3.29 4.59 -5.55
CA GLU A 251 -3.88 4.43 -6.88
C GLU A 251 -2.81 4.09 -7.93
N TYR A 252 -3.14 3.13 -8.80
CA TYR A 252 -2.27 2.67 -9.88
C TYR A 252 -3.08 2.46 -11.16
N ASP A 253 -2.48 2.71 -12.32
CA ASP A 253 -3.11 2.44 -13.62
C ASP A 253 -3.31 0.93 -13.84
N VAL A 254 -2.39 0.12 -13.31
CA VAL A 254 -2.43 -1.34 -13.46
C VAL A 254 -1.98 -2.01 -12.17
N ILE A 255 -2.77 -2.95 -11.70
CA ILE A 255 -2.43 -3.85 -10.60
C ILE A 255 -2.24 -5.26 -11.14
N VAL A 256 -1.16 -5.93 -10.70
CA VAL A 256 -0.88 -7.33 -10.99
C VAL A 256 -0.81 -8.08 -9.67
N MET A 257 -1.68 -9.08 -9.47
CA MET A 257 -1.75 -9.82 -8.22
C MET A 257 -1.78 -11.33 -8.46
N PRO A 258 -0.81 -12.11 -7.91
CA PRO A 258 -0.88 -13.56 -7.92
C PRO A 258 -1.91 -14.08 -6.92
N LEU A 259 -2.69 -15.05 -7.36
CA LEU A 259 -3.60 -15.83 -6.53
C LEU A 259 -3.16 -17.29 -6.61
N ILE A 260 -2.65 -17.85 -5.53
CA ILE A 260 -2.17 -19.24 -5.48
C ILE A 260 -2.75 -19.96 -4.24
N ASP A 261 -2.86 -21.29 -4.30
CA ASP A 261 -3.38 -22.10 -3.19
C ASP A 261 -2.59 -21.90 -1.88
N GLY A 262 -1.29 -21.65 -1.98
CA GLY A 262 -0.44 -21.32 -0.84
C GLY A 262 -0.87 -20.07 -0.07
N PHE A 263 -1.74 -19.24 -0.63
CA PHE A 263 -2.28 -18.02 -0.01
C PHE A 263 -3.70 -18.19 0.55
N ARG A 264 -4.32 -19.37 0.45
CA ARG A 264 -5.74 -19.60 0.79
C ARG A 264 -6.17 -19.06 2.16
N HIS A 265 -5.26 -19.05 3.15
CA HIS A 265 -5.56 -18.53 4.50
C HIS A 265 -5.58 -16.99 4.55
N GLN A 266 -4.96 -16.32 3.59
CA GLN A 266 -4.95 -14.86 3.44
C GLN A 266 -5.97 -14.37 2.42
N LEU A 267 -6.43 -15.24 1.50
CA LEU A 267 -7.40 -14.90 0.46
C LEU A 267 -8.81 -14.82 1.06
N GLN A 268 -9.12 -13.66 1.60
CA GLN A 268 -10.47 -13.27 2.00
C GLN A 268 -11.06 -12.36 0.92
N ARG A 269 -12.40 -12.28 0.81
CA ARG A 269 -13.08 -11.46 -0.21
C ARG A 269 -12.65 -10.00 -0.19
N ASN A 270 -12.47 -9.45 1.00
CA ASN A 270 -12.04 -8.07 1.20
C ASN A 270 -10.56 -7.80 0.87
N LEU A 271 -9.79 -8.82 0.52
CA LEU A 271 -8.42 -8.65 0.06
C LEU A 271 -8.36 -8.48 -1.47
N LEU A 272 -9.31 -9.03 -2.19
CA LEU A 272 -9.43 -8.92 -3.66
C LEU A 272 -10.18 -7.66 -4.05
#